data_869485e49019c01c996ec9f1be5a1efa
#
_entry.id   869485e49019c01c996ec9f1be5a1efa
#
_cell.length_a   1.000
_cell.length_b   1.000
_cell.length_c   1.000
_cell.angle_alpha   90.00
_cell.angle_beta   90.00
_cell.angle_gamma   90.00
#
_symmetry.space_group_name_H-M   'P 1'
#
loop_
_entity.id
_entity.type
_entity.pdbx_description
1 polymer ?
#
loop_
_entity_poly.entity_id
_entity_poly.type
_entity_poly.pdbx_seq_one_letter_code
_entity_poly.pdbx_strand_id
1 'polypeptide(L)'
;MRAILTAIAALAVLAGGKTLDIYFIDVEGGQSTLIVTPAGQSVLVDAGYPGLMGRDPDRIMAAVRDAQLTRIDYLVVTHLHEDHNGGAAEVSRRIPVGTFVDYGTPVENTKEVVAAFAEYEAARSRGGRHLVPKAGDRLPLDGVTLDVVSADGAVLPAPLEGAGQRNAACADLEHPPESRGENPRSIAIRLRFGAFRFLDVGDLVASKMADLVCPVNLVGEVDAYLIAHHANSDASLPAVFAAIHPRVAIANNGPWKGATPPTMTALHELRNATDVWQLHRTINYGAENFPENFIANLGFEAADGASWIKLSATESGAFSVTNGRTGWTKQYAAR
;
A
#
# COMPACT_ATOMS: atom_id res chain seq x y z
N MET A 1 8.52 -30.84 47.48
CA MET A 1 7.68 -29.68 47.14
C MET A 1 8.33 -28.95 45.97
N ARG A 2 7.81 -29.08 44.75
CA ARG A 2 8.27 -28.33 43.57
C ARG A 2 7.33 -27.17 43.35
N ALA A 3 7.84 -25.95 43.44
CA ALA A 3 7.09 -24.73 43.15
C ALA A 3 6.92 -24.60 41.63
N ILE A 4 5.68 -24.58 41.17
CA ILE A 4 5.31 -24.27 39.78
C ILE A 4 5.25 -22.75 39.70
N LEU A 5 6.23 -22.14 39.04
CA LEU A 5 6.16 -20.74 38.64
C LEU A 5 5.21 -20.61 37.41
N THR A 6 4.03 -20.10 37.67
CA THR A 6 3.08 -19.73 36.62
C THR A 6 3.53 -18.36 36.04
N ALA A 7 4.08 -18.37 34.82
CA ALA A 7 4.37 -17.14 34.11
C ALA A 7 3.04 -16.50 33.67
N ILE A 8 2.64 -15.42 34.32
CA ILE A 8 1.53 -14.56 33.88
C ILE A 8 2.06 -13.70 32.73
N ALA A 9 1.67 -14.05 31.50
CA ALA A 9 1.87 -13.16 30.36
C ALA A 9 0.97 -11.93 30.57
N ALA A 10 1.59 -10.80 30.87
CA ALA A 10 0.91 -9.51 30.94
C ALA A 10 0.43 -9.16 29.53
N LEU A 11 -0.87 -9.29 29.28
CA LEU A 11 -1.55 -8.66 28.15
C LEU A 11 -1.43 -7.15 28.38
N ALA A 12 -0.54 -6.47 27.66
CA ALA A 12 -0.53 -5.02 27.62
C ALA A 12 -1.80 -4.59 26.87
N VAL A 13 -2.85 -4.26 27.61
CA VAL A 13 -4.01 -3.52 27.09
C VAL A 13 -3.45 -2.19 26.60
N LEU A 14 -3.44 -1.99 25.28
CA LEU A 14 -3.12 -0.72 24.66
C LEU A 14 -4.03 0.34 25.27
N ALA A 15 -3.47 1.26 26.04
CA ALA A 15 -4.20 2.35 26.67
C ALA A 15 -4.90 3.16 25.57
N GLY A 16 -6.21 3.32 25.69
CA GLY A 16 -7.23 3.82 24.80
C GLY A 16 -6.99 5.08 23.97
N GLY A 17 -5.93 5.14 23.15
CA GLY A 17 -5.78 6.09 22.05
C GLY A 17 -6.40 5.51 20.79
N LYS A 18 -7.00 6.35 19.95
CA LYS A 18 -7.49 5.93 18.64
C LYS A 18 -6.30 5.49 17.78
N THR A 19 -6.43 4.37 17.08
CA THR A 19 -5.42 3.83 16.17
C THR A 19 -5.50 4.49 14.79
N LEU A 20 -4.37 4.46 14.08
CA LEU A 20 -4.35 4.57 12.63
C LEU A 20 -4.56 3.16 12.08
N ASP A 21 -5.62 2.94 11.32
CA ASP A 21 -5.93 1.65 10.74
C ASP A 21 -5.70 1.67 9.21
N ILE A 22 -5.03 0.64 8.69
CA ILE A 22 -4.76 0.47 7.25
C ILE A 22 -5.25 -0.91 6.84
N TYR A 23 -6.20 -0.95 5.90
CA TYR A 23 -6.71 -2.17 5.29
C TYR A 23 -6.09 -2.34 3.91
N PHE A 24 -5.36 -3.42 3.72
CA PHE A 24 -4.91 -3.86 2.40
C PHE A 24 -5.97 -4.81 1.87
N ILE A 25 -6.71 -4.37 0.88
CA ILE A 25 -7.91 -5.04 0.37
C ILE A 25 -7.53 -5.92 -0.81
N ASP A 26 -7.94 -7.19 -0.78
CA ASP A 26 -7.69 -8.11 -1.88
C ASP A 26 -8.56 -7.76 -3.10
N VAL A 27 -7.91 -7.30 -4.15
CA VAL A 27 -8.48 -7.06 -5.48
C VAL A 27 -7.79 -7.92 -6.55
N GLU A 28 -7.19 -9.05 -6.12
CA GLU A 28 -6.60 -10.10 -6.95
C GLU A 28 -5.50 -9.61 -7.92
N GLY A 29 -4.59 -8.80 -7.40
CA GLY A 29 -3.43 -8.30 -8.13
C GLY A 29 -3.63 -6.94 -8.79
N GLY A 30 -4.67 -6.21 -8.39
CA GLY A 30 -4.73 -4.76 -8.45
C GLY A 30 -4.36 -4.14 -7.12
N GLN A 31 -4.65 -2.87 -6.93
CA GLN A 31 -4.43 -2.19 -5.66
C GLN A 31 -5.71 -1.61 -5.09
N SER A 32 -5.90 -1.77 -3.77
CA SER A 32 -6.84 -0.99 -2.98
C SER A 32 -6.40 -0.98 -1.52
N THR A 33 -6.11 0.20 -0.98
CA THR A 33 -5.67 0.40 0.40
C THR A 33 -6.56 1.45 1.06
N LEU A 34 -7.28 1.06 2.13
CA LEU A 34 -8.09 2.00 2.89
C LEU A 34 -7.36 2.39 4.17
N ILE A 35 -7.08 3.68 4.32
CA ILE A 35 -6.44 4.27 5.50
C ILE A 35 -7.50 5.02 6.30
N VAL A 36 -7.60 4.75 7.60
CA VAL A 36 -8.50 5.44 8.53
C VAL A 36 -7.66 6.10 9.62
N THR A 37 -7.68 7.42 9.67
CA THR A 37 -6.90 8.19 10.65
C THR A 37 -7.52 8.12 12.04
N PRO A 38 -6.75 8.38 13.11
CA PRO A 38 -7.30 8.48 14.47
C PRO A 38 -8.41 9.53 14.62
N ALA A 39 -8.42 10.56 13.75
CA ALA A 39 -9.46 11.57 13.68
C ALA A 39 -10.74 11.09 12.99
N GLY A 40 -10.73 9.90 12.37
CA GLY A 40 -11.85 9.33 11.64
C GLY A 40 -11.94 9.77 10.18
N GLN A 41 -10.91 10.47 9.65
CA GLN A 41 -10.82 10.78 8.23
C GLN A 41 -10.31 9.56 7.47
N SER A 42 -10.69 9.46 6.19
CA SER A 42 -10.39 8.31 5.34
C SER A 42 -9.69 8.67 4.05
N VAL A 43 -8.71 7.84 3.67
CA VAL A 43 -8.04 7.87 2.37
C VAL A 43 -8.17 6.49 1.74
N LEU A 44 -8.82 6.39 0.61
CA LEU A 44 -8.80 5.19 -0.23
C LEU A 44 -7.74 5.40 -1.32
N VAL A 45 -6.71 4.57 -1.33
CA VAL A 45 -5.68 4.56 -2.37
C VAL A 45 -6.00 3.43 -3.32
N ASP A 46 -6.36 3.76 -4.53
CA ASP A 46 -6.81 2.89 -5.61
C ASP A 46 -8.09 2.09 -5.31
N ALA A 47 -8.70 1.55 -6.35
CA ALA A 47 -10.01 0.92 -6.26
C ALA A 47 -10.14 -0.38 -7.08
N GLY A 48 -9.01 -0.99 -7.47
CA GLY A 48 -9.00 -2.25 -8.21
C GLY A 48 -9.57 -2.15 -9.63
N TYR A 49 -9.99 -3.30 -10.15
CA TYR A 49 -10.46 -3.47 -11.52
C TYR A 49 -11.90 -3.00 -11.75
N PRO A 50 -12.23 -2.61 -12.99
CA PRO A 50 -13.61 -2.35 -13.38
C PRO A 50 -14.37 -3.67 -13.63
N GLY A 51 -15.69 -3.60 -13.62
CA GLY A 51 -16.56 -4.72 -14.00
C GLY A 51 -16.53 -5.86 -12.97
N LEU A 52 -16.18 -7.07 -13.39
CA LEU A 52 -16.14 -8.26 -12.54
C LEU A 52 -17.38 -8.42 -11.65
N MET A 53 -18.56 -8.03 -12.16
CA MET A 53 -19.84 -7.97 -11.43
C MET A 53 -19.79 -7.14 -10.12
N GLY A 54 -18.88 -6.15 -10.06
CA GLY A 54 -18.70 -5.30 -8.88
C GLY A 54 -17.85 -5.91 -7.76
N ARG A 55 -17.08 -6.95 -8.05
CA ARG A 55 -16.25 -7.68 -7.07
C ARG A 55 -15.39 -6.74 -6.22
N ASP A 56 -14.56 -5.91 -6.86
CA ASP A 56 -13.61 -5.07 -6.14
C ASP A 56 -14.31 -3.94 -5.35
N PRO A 57 -15.28 -3.21 -5.93
CA PRO A 57 -16.13 -2.33 -5.14
C PRO A 57 -16.84 -3.00 -3.96
N ASP A 58 -17.32 -4.25 -4.09
CA ASP A 58 -17.96 -4.99 -2.97
C ASP A 58 -16.97 -5.24 -1.83
N ARG A 59 -15.72 -5.64 -2.15
CA ARG A 59 -14.65 -5.87 -1.20
C ARG A 59 -14.22 -4.58 -0.51
N ILE A 60 -14.09 -3.48 -1.26
CA ILE A 60 -13.81 -2.15 -0.72
C ILE A 60 -14.92 -1.71 0.23
N MET A 61 -16.20 -1.86 -0.18
CA MET A 61 -17.33 -1.51 0.67
C MET A 61 -17.45 -2.40 1.91
N ALA A 62 -16.90 -3.62 1.90
CA ALA A 62 -16.81 -4.45 3.10
C ALA A 62 -15.82 -3.85 4.11
N ALA A 63 -14.64 -3.41 3.67
CA ALA A 63 -13.67 -2.71 4.53
C ALA A 63 -14.21 -1.36 5.05
N VAL A 64 -14.91 -0.60 4.19
CA VAL A 64 -15.59 0.66 4.55
C VAL A 64 -16.62 0.44 5.68
N ARG A 65 -17.41 -0.65 5.60
CA ARG A 65 -18.38 -1.00 6.65
C ARG A 65 -17.70 -1.45 7.95
N ASP A 66 -16.63 -2.26 7.86
CA ASP A 66 -15.84 -2.67 9.03
C ASP A 66 -15.25 -1.44 9.75
N ALA A 67 -14.75 -0.48 8.99
CA ALA A 67 -14.23 0.79 9.47
C ALA A 67 -15.34 1.80 9.89
N GLN A 68 -16.62 1.46 9.75
CA GLN A 68 -17.79 2.30 10.09
C GLN A 68 -17.80 3.67 9.40
N LEU A 69 -17.26 3.77 8.18
CA LEU A 69 -17.19 5.01 7.41
C LEU A 69 -18.51 5.27 6.69
N THR A 70 -18.88 6.55 6.61
CA THR A 70 -20.04 7.04 5.85
C THR A 70 -19.65 7.87 4.63
N ARG A 71 -18.36 8.14 4.47
CA ARG A 71 -17.75 8.85 3.32
C ARG A 71 -16.29 8.43 3.17
N ILE A 72 -15.74 8.69 2.00
CA ILE A 72 -14.30 8.69 1.73
C ILE A 72 -13.87 10.15 1.57
N ASP A 73 -12.94 10.62 2.41
CA ASP A 73 -12.49 12.01 2.35
C ASP A 73 -11.59 12.26 1.15
N TYR A 74 -10.68 11.32 0.86
CA TYR A 74 -9.79 11.34 -0.29
C TYR A 74 -9.82 9.99 -1.00
N LEU A 75 -10.08 9.99 -2.30
CA LEU A 75 -9.84 8.87 -3.21
C LEU A 75 -8.60 9.23 -4.03
N VAL A 76 -7.49 8.58 -3.72
CA VAL A 76 -6.22 8.74 -4.43
C VAL A 76 -6.13 7.64 -5.49
N VAL A 77 -6.02 8.02 -6.75
CA VAL A 77 -5.69 7.11 -7.84
C VAL A 77 -4.20 7.28 -8.12
N THR A 78 -3.41 6.24 -7.82
CA THR A 78 -1.95 6.32 -7.94
C THR A 78 -1.55 6.53 -9.39
N HIS A 79 -2.14 5.75 -10.29
CA HIS A 79 -1.97 5.89 -11.74
C HIS A 79 -3.19 5.32 -12.48
N LEU A 80 -3.22 5.49 -13.81
CA LEU A 80 -4.46 5.34 -14.57
C LEU A 80 -4.60 3.97 -15.27
N HIS A 81 -3.91 2.92 -14.80
CA HIS A 81 -4.22 1.55 -15.21
C HIS A 81 -5.52 1.05 -14.58
N GLU A 82 -6.19 0.15 -15.28
CA GLU A 82 -7.53 -0.34 -14.93
C GLU A 82 -7.60 -1.07 -13.58
N ASP A 83 -6.52 -1.68 -13.15
CA ASP A 83 -6.40 -2.40 -11.87
C ASP A 83 -6.14 -1.49 -10.67
N HIS A 84 -6.10 -0.17 -10.89
CA HIS A 84 -5.98 0.89 -9.90
C HIS A 84 -7.19 1.83 -9.91
N ASN A 85 -7.55 2.36 -11.09
CA ASN A 85 -8.65 3.32 -11.19
C ASN A 85 -10.01 2.70 -11.53
N GLY A 86 -10.04 1.44 -11.98
CA GLY A 86 -11.19 0.84 -12.64
C GLY A 86 -12.46 0.73 -11.78
N GLY A 87 -12.29 0.46 -10.48
CA GLY A 87 -13.41 0.40 -9.54
C GLY A 87 -13.86 1.76 -8.99
N ALA A 88 -13.07 2.83 -9.19
CA ALA A 88 -13.29 4.13 -8.55
C ALA A 88 -14.65 4.77 -8.88
N ALA A 89 -15.09 4.65 -10.12
CA ALA A 89 -16.40 5.15 -10.55
C ALA A 89 -17.55 4.45 -9.81
N GLU A 90 -17.47 3.15 -9.62
CA GLU A 90 -18.50 2.40 -8.91
C GLU A 90 -18.46 2.62 -7.41
N VAL A 91 -17.28 2.68 -6.80
CA VAL A 91 -17.11 3.05 -5.39
C VAL A 91 -17.75 4.42 -5.13
N SER A 92 -17.50 5.43 -5.96
CA SER A 92 -18.07 6.77 -5.82
C SER A 92 -19.60 6.84 -5.99
N ARG A 93 -20.23 5.84 -6.60
CA ARG A 93 -21.69 5.71 -6.65
C ARG A 93 -22.27 5.12 -5.36
N ARG A 94 -21.47 4.36 -4.61
CA ARG A 94 -21.90 3.64 -3.40
C ARG A 94 -21.64 4.40 -2.11
N ILE A 95 -20.65 5.32 -2.12
CA ILE A 95 -20.30 6.12 -0.96
C ILE A 95 -19.82 7.51 -1.42
N PRO A 96 -20.17 8.61 -0.73
CA PRO A 96 -19.71 9.96 -1.07
C PRO A 96 -18.17 10.06 -1.01
N VAL A 97 -17.56 10.66 -2.04
CA VAL A 97 -16.13 10.98 -2.11
C VAL A 97 -15.96 12.48 -2.00
N GLY A 98 -15.12 12.94 -1.06
CA GLY A 98 -14.89 14.37 -0.82
C GLY A 98 -13.92 14.99 -1.81
N THR A 99 -12.78 14.32 -2.07
CA THR A 99 -11.74 14.80 -2.98
C THR A 99 -11.18 13.63 -3.79
N PHE A 100 -11.14 13.78 -5.09
CA PHE A 100 -10.44 12.89 -6.02
C PHE A 100 -9.03 13.42 -6.22
N VAL A 101 -8.04 12.55 -6.10
CA VAL A 101 -6.62 12.89 -6.21
C VAL A 101 -6.00 11.99 -7.29
N ASP A 102 -5.45 12.59 -8.33
CA ASP A 102 -4.78 11.91 -9.44
C ASP A 102 -3.77 12.86 -10.10
N TYR A 103 -2.95 12.40 -11.05
CA TYR A 103 -1.99 13.25 -11.75
C TYR A 103 -2.53 13.87 -13.06
N GLY A 104 -3.83 13.79 -13.32
CA GLY A 104 -4.47 14.47 -14.44
C GLY A 104 -5.01 13.53 -15.52
N THR A 105 -4.31 13.37 -16.63
CA THR A 105 -4.74 12.59 -17.80
C THR A 105 -3.76 11.45 -18.11
N PRO A 106 -4.27 10.32 -18.67
CA PRO A 106 -3.40 9.22 -19.04
C PRO A 106 -2.41 9.60 -20.14
N VAL A 107 -1.27 8.95 -20.15
CA VAL A 107 -0.25 9.05 -21.21
C VAL A 107 -0.29 7.85 -22.15
N GLU A 108 -0.86 6.75 -21.68
CA GLU A 108 -1.11 5.57 -22.50
C GLU A 108 -2.46 5.66 -23.21
N ASN A 109 -2.55 5.06 -24.39
CA ASN A 109 -3.74 5.08 -25.23
C ASN A 109 -4.20 3.65 -25.55
N THR A 110 -4.11 2.75 -24.57
CA THR A 110 -4.68 1.41 -24.68
C THR A 110 -6.20 1.49 -24.51
N LYS A 111 -6.91 0.51 -25.03
CA LYS A 111 -8.37 0.48 -24.92
C LYS A 111 -8.83 0.42 -23.45
N GLU A 112 -8.10 -0.32 -22.64
CA GLU A 112 -8.37 -0.55 -21.21
C GLU A 112 -8.17 0.76 -20.41
N VAL A 113 -7.04 1.43 -20.59
CA VAL A 113 -6.73 2.71 -19.93
C VAL A 113 -7.75 3.78 -20.32
N VAL A 114 -8.06 3.92 -21.62
CA VAL A 114 -9.02 4.92 -22.10
C VAL A 114 -10.42 4.66 -21.53
N ALA A 115 -10.89 3.40 -21.51
CA ALA A 115 -12.20 3.07 -21.00
C ALA A 115 -12.32 3.27 -19.48
N ALA A 116 -11.34 2.82 -18.70
CA ALA A 116 -11.33 2.99 -17.25
C ALA A 116 -11.23 4.48 -16.86
N PHE A 117 -10.39 5.25 -17.55
CA PHE A 117 -10.24 6.69 -17.31
C PHE A 117 -11.54 7.45 -17.62
N ALA A 118 -12.23 7.14 -18.72
CA ALA A 118 -13.48 7.82 -19.06
C ALA A 118 -14.56 7.67 -17.98
N GLU A 119 -14.72 6.46 -17.41
CA GLU A 119 -15.64 6.21 -16.30
C GLU A 119 -15.21 6.94 -15.02
N TYR A 120 -13.93 6.93 -14.71
CA TYR A 120 -13.36 7.65 -13.56
C TYR A 120 -13.55 9.17 -13.69
N GLU A 121 -13.19 9.74 -14.86
CA GLU A 121 -13.35 11.17 -15.13
C GLU A 121 -14.82 11.61 -15.03
N ALA A 122 -15.72 10.82 -15.58
CA ALA A 122 -17.16 11.07 -15.44
C ALA A 122 -17.61 11.01 -13.97
N ALA A 123 -17.03 10.14 -13.14
CA ALA A 123 -17.34 10.04 -11.72
C ALA A 123 -16.85 11.27 -10.95
N ARG A 124 -15.58 11.66 -11.11
CA ARG A 124 -15.02 12.84 -10.42
C ARG A 124 -15.68 14.16 -10.85
N SER A 125 -16.18 14.22 -12.09
CA SER A 125 -16.88 15.41 -12.61
C SER A 125 -18.29 15.58 -12.06
N ARG A 126 -18.91 14.53 -11.47
CA ARG A 126 -20.25 14.60 -10.87
C ARG A 126 -20.29 15.23 -9.49
N GLY A 127 -19.18 15.25 -8.77
CA GLY A 127 -19.10 15.85 -7.44
C GLY A 127 -17.78 15.55 -6.75
N GLY A 128 -17.48 16.31 -5.70
CA GLY A 128 -16.20 16.29 -5.02
C GLY A 128 -15.21 17.32 -5.59
N ARG A 129 -14.12 17.50 -4.85
CA ARG A 129 -12.99 18.33 -5.33
C ARG A 129 -12.07 17.47 -6.17
N HIS A 130 -11.34 18.06 -7.08
CA HIS A 130 -10.25 17.43 -7.81
C HIS A 130 -8.93 18.09 -7.42
N LEU A 131 -7.94 17.29 -7.05
CA LEU A 131 -6.60 17.72 -6.67
C LEU A 131 -5.57 16.97 -7.51
N VAL A 132 -4.66 17.71 -8.12
CA VAL A 132 -3.49 17.18 -8.84
C VAL A 132 -2.24 17.55 -8.03
N PRO A 133 -1.73 16.63 -7.19
CA PRO A 133 -0.60 16.91 -6.33
C PRO A 133 0.72 16.83 -7.08
N LYS A 134 1.75 17.42 -6.49
CA LYS A 134 3.15 17.27 -6.90
C LYS A 134 3.95 16.57 -5.83
N ALA A 135 5.08 15.98 -6.22
CA ALA A 135 6.04 15.46 -5.25
C ALA A 135 6.49 16.58 -4.28
N GLY A 136 6.37 16.32 -2.98
CA GLY A 136 6.60 17.28 -1.89
C GLY A 136 5.33 17.92 -1.33
N ASP A 137 4.17 17.78 -1.98
CA ASP A 137 2.90 18.25 -1.43
C ASP A 137 2.44 17.37 -0.25
N ARG A 138 1.49 17.89 0.54
CA ARG A 138 0.83 17.18 1.63
C ARG A 138 -0.67 17.18 1.47
N LEU A 139 -1.29 16.02 1.72
CA LEU A 139 -2.74 15.99 1.89
C LEU A 139 -3.08 16.42 3.34
N PRO A 140 -4.02 17.37 3.49
CA PRO A 140 -4.38 17.89 4.81
C PRO A 140 -5.26 16.89 5.57
N LEU A 141 -4.65 16.17 6.52
CA LEU A 141 -5.29 15.19 7.39
C LEU A 141 -4.96 15.53 8.86
N ASP A 142 -5.94 15.35 9.75
CA ASP A 142 -5.79 15.65 11.16
C ASP A 142 -5.08 14.50 11.90
N GLY A 143 -4.05 14.84 12.68
CA GLY A 143 -3.32 13.92 13.54
C GLY A 143 -2.32 13.01 12.83
N VAL A 144 -2.23 13.10 11.50
CA VAL A 144 -1.26 12.36 10.68
C VAL A 144 -0.62 13.29 9.65
N THR A 145 0.56 12.93 9.16
CA THR A 145 1.18 13.61 8.01
C THR A 145 1.17 12.64 6.83
N LEU A 146 0.61 13.06 5.70
CA LEU A 146 0.64 12.31 4.45
C LEU A 146 1.38 13.13 3.41
N ASP A 147 2.64 12.79 3.17
CA ASP A 147 3.52 13.42 2.19
C ASP A 147 3.39 12.70 0.85
N VAL A 148 3.28 13.43 -0.25
CA VAL A 148 3.36 12.91 -1.61
C VAL A 148 4.85 12.80 -1.98
N VAL A 149 5.36 11.59 -2.16
CA VAL A 149 6.79 11.36 -2.40
C VAL A 149 7.14 11.20 -3.88
N SER A 150 6.14 10.87 -4.69
CA SER A 150 6.21 10.86 -6.16
C SER A 150 4.87 11.26 -6.74
N ALA A 151 4.87 11.95 -7.88
CA ALA A 151 3.68 12.22 -8.69
C ALA A 151 4.10 12.62 -10.11
N ASP A 152 3.37 12.13 -11.11
CA ASP A 152 3.52 12.51 -12.53
C ASP A 152 4.97 12.35 -13.03
N GLY A 153 5.67 11.29 -12.61
CA GLY A 153 7.04 10.98 -13.01
C GLY A 153 8.12 11.75 -12.26
N ALA A 154 7.77 12.71 -11.42
CA ALA A 154 8.69 13.42 -10.55
C ALA A 154 8.73 12.78 -9.15
N VAL A 155 9.92 12.76 -8.53
CA VAL A 155 10.11 12.35 -7.14
C VAL A 155 10.45 13.56 -6.26
N LEU A 156 10.48 13.36 -4.95
CA LEU A 156 10.86 14.40 -3.97
C LEU A 156 12.12 15.17 -4.41
N PRO A 157 12.11 16.50 -4.39
CA PRO A 157 13.29 17.32 -4.69
C PRO A 157 14.29 17.40 -3.52
N ALA A 158 13.89 16.99 -2.31
CA ALA A 158 14.71 17.02 -1.10
C ALA A 158 14.22 15.96 -0.11
N PRO A 159 15.10 15.49 0.80
CA PRO A 159 14.72 14.52 1.82
C PRO A 159 13.60 15.03 2.73
N LEU A 160 12.70 14.14 3.11
CA LEU A 160 11.70 14.39 4.16
C LEU A 160 12.36 14.45 5.54
N GLU A 161 11.62 14.96 6.52
CA GLU A 161 12.05 14.99 7.92
C GLU A 161 12.45 13.57 8.41
N GLY A 162 13.66 13.44 8.97
CA GLY A 162 14.24 12.16 9.44
C GLY A 162 14.82 11.27 8.33
N ALA A 163 14.84 11.74 7.08
CA ALA A 163 15.50 11.12 5.94
C ALA A 163 16.85 11.82 5.62
N GLY A 164 17.42 11.55 4.46
CA GLY A 164 18.65 12.22 4.00
C GLY A 164 19.92 11.41 4.24
N GLN A 165 19.81 10.16 4.70
CA GLN A 165 20.95 9.29 4.91
C GLN A 165 21.47 8.76 3.56
N ARG A 166 22.80 8.65 3.43
CA ARG A 166 23.41 8.01 2.28
C ARG A 166 23.07 6.52 2.28
N ASN A 167 22.59 6.02 1.16
CA ASN A 167 22.31 4.61 0.99
C ASN A 167 23.55 3.89 0.39
N ALA A 168 24.24 3.12 1.23
CA ALA A 168 25.46 2.40 0.81
C ALA A 168 25.17 1.32 -0.27
N ALA A 169 23.96 0.77 -0.30
CA ALA A 169 23.57 -0.24 -1.31
C ALA A 169 23.46 0.33 -2.73
N CYS A 170 23.56 1.65 -2.89
CA CYS A 170 23.60 2.28 -4.21
C CYS A 170 25.00 2.36 -4.83
N ALA A 171 26.07 1.96 -4.12
CA ALA A 171 27.44 2.15 -4.60
C ALA A 171 27.72 1.43 -5.92
N ASP A 172 27.16 0.21 -6.06
CA ASP A 172 27.34 -0.65 -7.23
C ASP A 172 26.03 -0.80 -8.04
N LEU A 173 25.01 -0.01 -7.71
CA LEU A 173 23.74 -0.02 -8.43
C LEU A 173 23.88 0.77 -9.74
N GLU A 174 23.82 0.08 -10.87
CA GLU A 174 23.56 0.74 -12.14
C GLU A 174 22.14 1.28 -12.12
N HIS A 175 21.96 2.58 -12.41
CA HIS A 175 20.62 3.19 -12.41
C HIS A 175 19.75 2.49 -13.45
N PRO A 176 18.59 1.96 -13.05
CA PRO A 176 17.71 1.28 -13.99
C PRO A 176 17.27 2.21 -15.13
N PRO A 177 17.05 1.68 -16.34
CA PRO A 177 16.61 2.48 -17.46
C PRO A 177 15.26 3.15 -17.19
N GLU A 178 15.08 4.37 -17.69
CA GLU A 178 13.80 5.07 -17.59
C GLU A 178 12.70 4.29 -18.29
N SER A 179 11.62 4.09 -17.58
CA SER A 179 10.38 3.49 -18.10
C SER A 179 9.44 4.60 -18.56
N ARG A 180 8.58 4.26 -19.53
CA ARG A 180 7.52 5.12 -20.04
C ARG A 180 6.16 4.51 -19.69
N GLY A 181 5.10 5.30 -19.72
CA GLY A 181 3.75 4.85 -19.44
C GLY A 181 3.22 5.36 -18.11
N GLU A 182 2.21 4.69 -17.59
CA GLU A 182 1.47 5.10 -16.40
C GLU A 182 2.25 4.82 -15.11
N ASN A 183 2.87 3.63 -14.97
CA ASN A 183 3.53 3.19 -13.74
C ASN A 183 4.56 4.19 -13.19
N PRO A 184 5.51 4.74 -13.98
CA PRO A 184 6.48 5.71 -13.46
C PRO A 184 5.86 7.03 -13.01
N ARG A 185 4.57 7.26 -13.30
CA ARG A 185 3.83 8.47 -12.91
C ARG A 185 3.05 8.28 -11.60
N SER A 186 3.10 7.10 -11.00
CA SER A 186 2.36 6.78 -9.78
C SER A 186 2.53 7.85 -8.71
N ILE A 187 1.40 8.26 -8.13
CA ILE A 187 1.38 9.01 -6.88
C ILE A 187 1.80 8.06 -5.77
N ALA A 188 2.94 8.32 -5.18
CA ALA A 188 3.43 7.59 -4.03
C ALA A 188 3.29 8.44 -2.77
N ILE A 189 2.96 7.81 -1.65
CA ILE A 189 2.69 8.49 -0.39
C ILE A 189 3.52 7.92 0.75
N ARG A 190 4.01 8.80 1.64
CA ARG A 190 4.52 8.43 2.94
C ARG A 190 3.60 8.97 4.02
N LEU A 191 3.01 8.08 4.81
CA LEU A 191 2.19 8.44 5.95
C LEU A 191 3.01 8.35 7.24
N ARG A 192 2.86 9.34 8.14
CA ARG A 192 3.45 9.34 9.48
C ARG A 192 2.35 9.59 10.53
N PHE A 193 2.35 8.74 11.57
CA PHE A 193 1.55 8.91 12.77
C PHE A 193 2.44 8.78 14.00
N GLY A 194 2.81 9.91 14.60
CA GLY A 194 3.82 9.94 15.64
C GLY A 194 5.15 9.32 15.19
N ALA A 195 5.53 8.19 15.82
CA ALA A 195 6.72 7.44 15.45
C ALA A 195 6.47 6.41 14.33
N PHE A 196 5.23 6.01 14.06
CA PHE A 196 4.89 5.04 13.00
C PHE A 196 5.00 5.68 11.61
N ARG A 197 5.54 4.93 10.64
CA ARG A 197 5.67 5.33 9.23
C ARG A 197 5.25 4.22 8.30
N PHE A 198 4.47 4.57 7.27
CA PHE A 198 4.03 3.69 6.20
C PHE A 198 4.35 4.30 4.83
N LEU A 199 4.79 3.48 3.90
CA LEU A 199 5.08 3.86 2.51
C LEU A 199 4.22 3.03 1.55
N ASP A 200 3.47 3.71 0.68
CA ASP A 200 2.76 3.14 -0.45
C ASP A 200 3.24 3.85 -1.72
N VAL A 201 3.72 3.10 -2.68
CA VAL A 201 4.36 3.65 -3.88
C VAL A 201 3.61 3.28 -5.17
N GLY A 202 2.42 2.68 -5.04
CA GLY A 202 1.68 2.19 -6.21
C GLY A 202 2.55 1.26 -7.06
N ASP A 203 2.55 1.50 -8.36
CA ASP A 203 3.33 0.71 -9.32
C ASP A 203 4.62 1.41 -9.77
N LEU A 204 5.23 2.23 -8.89
CA LEU A 204 6.51 2.85 -9.22
C LEU A 204 7.53 1.82 -9.68
N VAL A 205 8.14 2.11 -10.80
CA VAL A 205 9.16 1.27 -11.45
C VAL A 205 10.54 1.45 -10.84
N ALA A 206 11.45 0.53 -11.15
CA ALA A 206 12.80 0.48 -10.57
C ALA A 206 13.58 1.81 -10.70
N SER A 207 13.47 2.53 -11.83
CA SER A 207 14.15 3.83 -12.01
C SER A 207 13.67 4.86 -11.00
N LYS A 208 12.35 4.99 -10.81
CA LYS A 208 11.77 5.95 -9.86
C LYS A 208 11.99 5.55 -8.41
N MET A 209 12.01 4.24 -8.13
CA MET A 209 12.39 3.74 -6.82
C MET A 209 13.88 4.03 -6.52
N ALA A 210 14.76 3.89 -7.52
CA ALA A 210 16.16 4.30 -7.40
C ALA A 210 16.30 5.81 -7.14
N ASP A 211 15.56 6.66 -7.87
CA ASP A 211 15.54 8.12 -7.65
C ASP A 211 15.14 8.50 -6.20
N LEU A 212 14.23 7.73 -5.58
CA LEU A 212 13.78 7.98 -4.19
C LEU A 212 14.81 7.58 -3.13
N VAL A 213 15.68 6.61 -3.42
CA VAL A 213 16.55 6.03 -2.37
C VAL A 213 18.04 6.13 -2.67
N CYS A 214 18.45 6.57 -3.87
CA CYS A 214 19.85 6.63 -4.31
C CYS A 214 20.24 8.03 -4.84
N PRO A 215 21.46 8.49 -4.55
CA PRO A 215 22.42 7.96 -3.59
C PRO A 215 22.03 8.28 -2.13
N VAL A 216 20.97 9.03 -1.93
CA VAL A 216 20.45 9.51 -0.65
C VAL A 216 19.01 9.05 -0.51
N ASN A 217 18.68 8.48 0.63
CA ASN A 217 17.31 8.10 0.95
C ASN A 217 16.44 9.34 1.21
N LEU A 218 15.53 9.66 0.29
CA LEU A 218 14.65 10.82 0.39
C LEU A 218 13.42 10.58 1.27
N VAL A 219 13.03 9.31 1.47
CA VAL A 219 11.80 8.95 2.20
C VAL A 219 12.05 8.56 3.67
N GLY A 220 13.28 8.17 4.03
CA GLY A 220 13.64 7.70 5.36
C GLY A 220 13.22 6.25 5.63
N GLU A 221 13.46 5.79 6.87
CA GLU A 221 13.03 4.46 7.31
C GLU A 221 11.51 4.43 7.53
N VAL A 222 10.91 3.24 7.31
CA VAL A 222 9.47 3.02 7.52
C VAL A 222 9.23 1.75 8.35
N ASP A 223 8.08 1.65 9.00
CA ASP A 223 7.66 0.45 9.74
C ASP A 223 6.95 -0.54 8.83
N ALA A 224 6.12 -0.02 7.91
CA ALA A 224 5.39 -0.83 6.95
C ALA A 224 5.57 -0.29 5.51
N TYR A 225 5.63 -1.21 4.55
CA TYR A 225 5.82 -0.92 3.14
C TYR A 225 4.86 -1.74 2.29
N LEU A 226 4.05 -1.11 1.47
CA LEU A 226 3.32 -1.78 0.41
C LEU A 226 4.29 -1.94 -0.78
N ILE A 227 4.63 -3.21 -1.09
CA ILE A 227 5.64 -3.53 -2.09
C ILE A 227 5.16 -3.04 -3.46
N ALA A 228 6.01 -2.29 -4.14
CA ALA A 228 5.71 -1.69 -5.44
C ALA A 228 5.24 -2.73 -6.46
N HIS A 229 4.32 -2.32 -7.34
CA HIS A 229 3.90 -3.05 -8.54
C HIS A 229 3.51 -4.51 -8.23
N HIS A 230 2.71 -4.73 -7.17
CA HIS A 230 2.20 -6.04 -6.74
C HIS A 230 3.29 -7.08 -6.46
N ALA A 231 4.51 -6.64 -6.10
CA ALA A 231 5.70 -7.47 -6.00
C ALA A 231 6.13 -8.10 -7.35
N ASN A 232 6.03 -7.35 -8.44
CA ASN A 232 6.63 -7.69 -9.72
C ASN A 232 8.15 -7.49 -9.72
N SER A 233 8.85 -8.16 -10.65
CA SER A 233 10.32 -8.18 -10.72
C SER A 233 10.97 -6.84 -11.06
N ASP A 234 10.24 -5.94 -11.73
CA ASP A 234 10.72 -4.62 -12.14
C ASP A 234 10.73 -3.58 -11.00
N ALA A 235 10.17 -3.91 -9.84
CA ALA A 235 10.07 -2.99 -8.71
C ALA A 235 10.87 -3.40 -7.46
N SER A 236 11.52 -4.57 -7.49
CA SER A 236 12.19 -5.15 -6.32
C SER A 236 13.69 -4.88 -6.34
N LEU A 237 14.08 -3.65 -5.96
CA LEU A 237 15.48 -3.29 -5.80
C LEU A 237 15.94 -3.56 -4.35
N PRO A 238 17.02 -4.35 -4.13
CA PRO A 238 17.61 -4.52 -2.80
C PRO A 238 17.97 -3.19 -2.12
N ALA A 239 18.38 -2.18 -2.91
CA ALA A 239 18.69 -0.84 -2.43
C ALA A 239 17.50 -0.14 -1.76
N VAL A 240 16.26 -0.44 -2.19
CA VAL A 240 15.04 0.10 -1.56
C VAL A 240 14.91 -0.43 -0.15
N PHE A 241 14.93 -1.75 0.03
CA PHE A 241 14.83 -2.37 1.36
C PHE A 241 15.98 -1.97 2.28
N ALA A 242 17.18 -1.83 1.73
CA ALA A 242 18.35 -1.33 2.47
C ALA A 242 18.24 0.14 2.89
N ALA A 243 17.43 0.94 2.20
CA ALA A 243 17.20 2.34 2.53
C ALA A 243 16.08 2.51 3.56
N ILE A 244 14.94 1.82 3.35
CA ILE A 244 13.72 2.07 4.12
C ILE A 244 13.56 1.13 5.32
N HIS A 245 14.33 0.02 5.42
CA HIS A 245 14.37 -0.94 6.53
C HIS A 245 12.96 -1.31 7.07
N PRO A 246 12.01 -1.78 6.25
CA PRO A 246 10.66 -2.02 6.69
C PRO A 246 10.63 -3.23 7.63
N ARG A 247 9.83 -3.17 8.68
CA ARG A 247 9.58 -4.31 9.59
C ARG A 247 8.53 -5.25 9.02
N VAL A 248 7.61 -4.67 8.25
CA VAL A 248 6.55 -5.38 7.53
C VAL A 248 6.53 -4.91 6.09
N ALA A 249 6.48 -5.85 5.16
CA ALA A 249 6.23 -5.60 3.76
C ALA A 249 4.97 -6.35 3.32
N ILE A 250 4.08 -5.68 2.60
CA ILE A 250 2.82 -6.24 2.13
C ILE A 250 2.93 -6.42 0.61
N ALA A 251 2.70 -7.63 0.13
CA ALA A 251 2.53 -7.90 -1.30
C ALA A 251 1.02 -7.89 -1.64
N ASN A 252 0.59 -6.89 -2.40
CA ASN A 252 -0.79 -6.78 -2.89
C ASN A 252 -1.00 -7.58 -4.18
N ASN A 253 -0.43 -8.80 -4.20
CA ASN A 253 -0.51 -9.73 -5.31
C ASN A 253 -1.88 -10.42 -5.40
N GLY A 254 -2.22 -10.85 -6.60
CA GLY A 254 -3.26 -11.83 -6.86
C GLY A 254 -2.68 -13.25 -6.96
N PRO A 255 -3.54 -14.24 -7.30
CA PRO A 255 -3.04 -15.60 -7.50
C PRO A 255 -2.09 -15.72 -8.71
N TRP A 256 -2.32 -14.93 -9.76
CA TRP A 256 -1.58 -14.98 -11.02
C TRP A 256 -0.74 -13.73 -11.29
N LYS A 257 -1.13 -12.58 -10.73
CA LYS A 257 -0.47 -11.29 -10.96
C LYS A 257 0.33 -10.87 -9.74
N GLY A 258 1.54 -10.38 -9.97
CA GLY A 258 2.47 -10.01 -8.92
C GLY A 258 3.15 -11.21 -8.26
N ALA A 259 3.87 -10.97 -7.16
CA ALA A 259 4.63 -12.00 -6.43
C ALA A 259 5.44 -12.92 -7.36
N THR A 260 6.20 -12.31 -8.25
CA THR A 260 7.00 -13.05 -9.25
C THR A 260 8.15 -13.80 -8.60
N PRO A 261 8.63 -14.93 -9.18
CA PRO A 261 9.68 -15.73 -8.57
C PRO A 261 10.94 -14.95 -8.18
N PRO A 262 11.51 -14.05 -9.01
CA PRO A 262 12.68 -13.27 -8.61
C PRO A 262 12.43 -12.40 -7.38
N THR A 263 11.26 -11.74 -7.32
CA THR A 263 10.88 -10.91 -6.18
C THR A 263 10.69 -11.75 -4.92
N MET A 264 9.98 -12.87 -5.02
CA MET A 264 9.74 -13.74 -3.87
C MET A 264 11.06 -14.30 -3.32
N THR A 265 12.00 -14.67 -4.18
CA THR A 265 13.35 -15.09 -3.77
C THR A 265 14.06 -13.99 -2.99
N ALA A 266 14.08 -12.75 -3.52
CA ALA A 266 14.70 -11.61 -2.84
C ALA A 266 14.03 -11.30 -1.48
N LEU A 267 12.70 -11.41 -1.40
CA LEU A 267 11.96 -11.22 -0.15
C LEU A 267 12.26 -12.30 0.89
N HIS A 268 12.46 -13.56 0.47
CA HIS A 268 12.88 -14.63 1.38
C HIS A 268 14.28 -14.40 1.97
N GLU A 269 15.18 -13.73 1.26
CA GLU A 269 16.48 -13.33 1.79
C GLU A 269 16.35 -12.30 2.92
N LEU A 270 15.30 -11.47 2.92
CA LEU A 270 15.02 -10.44 3.92
C LEU A 270 14.25 -10.95 5.15
N ARG A 271 13.79 -12.20 5.18
CA ARG A 271 12.88 -12.76 6.20
C ARG A 271 13.34 -12.65 7.66
N ASN A 272 14.63 -12.44 7.90
CA ASN A 272 15.16 -12.26 9.25
C ASN A 272 15.02 -10.81 9.78
N ALA A 273 14.77 -9.85 8.88
CA ALA A 273 14.63 -8.43 9.21
C ALA A 273 13.23 -7.90 8.93
N THR A 274 12.54 -8.47 7.93
CA THR A 274 11.23 -8.01 7.44
C THR A 274 10.26 -9.17 7.39
N ASP A 275 9.09 -9.04 8.02
CA ASP A 275 7.98 -9.96 7.81
C ASP A 275 7.25 -9.61 6.52
N VAL A 276 7.08 -10.57 5.65
CA VAL A 276 6.35 -10.40 4.39
C VAL A 276 4.95 -11.01 4.50
N TRP A 277 3.95 -10.20 4.22
CA TRP A 277 2.54 -10.58 4.18
C TRP A 277 2.05 -10.54 2.74
N GLN A 278 1.24 -11.52 2.33
CA GLN A 278 0.67 -11.63 1.00
C GLN A 278 -0.85 -11.50 1.05
N LEU A 279 -1.42 -10.68 0.17
CA LEU A 279 -2.88 -10.65 0.02
C LEU A 279 -3.39 -11.97 -0.56
N HIS A 280 -2.61 -12.59 -1.43
CA HIS A 280 -2.99 -13.86 -2.05
C HIS A 280 -1.82 -14.86 -2.09
N ARG A 281 -2.14 -16.16 -1.98
CA ARG A 281 -1.21 -17.20 -2.37
C ARG A 281 -0.92 -17.06 -3.87
N THR A 282 0.34 -16.87 -4.24
CA THR A 282 0.72 -16.90 -5.65
C THR A 282 0.87 -18.35 -6.14
N ILE A 283 0.45 -18.58 -7.38
CA ILE A 283 0.64 -19.86 -8.09
C ILE A 283 1.63 -19.73 -9.25
N ASN A 284 2.36 -18.61 -9.31
CA ASN A 284 3.43 -18.42 -10.28
C ASN A 284 4.49 -19.49 -10.09
N TYR A 285 4.75 -20.25 -11.15
CA TYR A 285 5.70 -21.37 -11.11
C TYR A 285 7.09 -20.89 -10.69
N GLY A 286 7.64 -21.53 -9.65
CA GLY A 286 8.94 -21.17 -9.09
C GLY A 286 8.91 -20.09 -8.00
N ALA A 287 7.75 -19.48 -7.72
CA ALA A 287 7.59 -18.59 -6.57
C ALA A 287 7.33 -19.38 -5.29
N GLU A 288 8.10 -19.10 -4.24
CA GLU A 288 7.88 -19.67 -2.91
C GLU A 288 7.00 -18.72 -2.09
N ASN A 289 5.85 -19.22 -1.61
CA ASN A 289 4.96 -18.43 -0.74
C ASN A 289 5.46 -18.39 0.70
N PHE A 290 5.12 -17.33 1.41
CA PHE A 290 5.35 -17.24 2.86
C PHE A 290 4.39 -18.15 3.63
N PRO A 291 4.61 -18.41 4.94
CA PRO A 291 3.74 -19.28 5.74
C PRO A 291 2.27 -18.81 5.71
N GLU A 292 1.32 -19.74 5.76
CA GLU A 292 -0.12 -19.47 5.56
C GLU A 292 -0.71 -18.41 6.50
N ASN A 293 -0.17 -18.25 7.71
CA ASN A 293 -0.59 -17.20 8.63
C ASN A 293 -0.36 -15.79 8.08
N PHE A 294 0.63 -15.64 7.18
CA PHE A 294 0.96 -14.38 6.52
C PHE A 294 0.20 -14.18 5.19
N ILE A 295 -0.67 -15.13 4.79
CA ILE A 295 -1.42 -15.06 3.54
C ILE A 295 -2.90 -14.88 3.83
N ALA A 296 -3.49 -13.81 3.34
CA ALA A 296 -4.90 -13.52 3.59
C ALA A 296 -5.84 -14.43 2.80
N ASN A 297 -5.54 -14.73 1.53
CA ASN A 297 -6.38 -15.54 0.65
C ASN A 297 -5.60 -16.70 0.03
N LEU A 298 -6.15 -17.91 0.10
CA LEU A 298 -5.47 -19.14 -0.34
C LEU A 298 -6.07 -19.76 -1.60
N GLY A 299 -7.36 -19.50 -1.85
CA GLY A 299 -8.12 -20.06 -2.95
C GLY A 299 -7.99 -19.26 -4.24
N PHE A 300 -8.57 -19.78 -5.34
CA PHE A 300 -8.50 -19.17 -6.67
C PHE A 300 -9.89 -18.72 -7.16
N GLU A 301 -10.94 -18.96 -6.40
CA GLU A 301 -12.29 -18.62 -6.77
C GLU A 301 -12.72 -17.31 -6.11
N ALA A 302 -13.50 -16.51 -6.83
CA ALA A 302 -14.06 -15.24 -6.33
C ALA A 302 -14.91 -15.42 -5.05
N ALA A 303 -15.34 -16.64 -4.76
CA ALA A 303 -16.07 -17.01 -3.54
C ALA A 303 -15.17 -17.21 -2.32
N ASP A 304 -13.85 -17.31 -2.49
CA ASP A 304 -12.92 -17.46 -1.39
C ASP A 304 -12.67 -16.11 -0.71
N GLY A 305 -13.64 -15.72 0.04
CA GLY A 305 -13.63 -14.90 1.23
C GLY A 305 -12.97 -13.53 1.24
N ALA A 306 -12.46 -12.99 0.13
CA ALA A 306 -12.01 -11.58 0.03
C ALA A 306 -11.43 -10.98 1.33
N SER A 307 -10.56 -11.71 1.98
CA SER A 307 -9.99 -11.30 3.27
C SER A 307 -8.91 -10.23 3.06
N TRP A 308 -8.99 -9.17 3.84
CA TRP A 308 -7.95 -8.14 3.90
C TRP A 308 -6.83 -8.49 4.88
N ILE A 309 -5.71 -7.79 4.76
CA ILE A 309 -4.73 -7.66 5.83
C ILE A 309 -4.99 -6.31 6.51
N LYS A 310 -5.14 -6.27 7.84
CA LYS A 310 -5.33 -5.04 8.60
C LYS A 310 -4.11 -4.72 9.44
N LEU A 311 -3.55 -3.52 9.30
CA LEU A 311 -2.54 -2.96 10.17
C LEU A 311 -3.20 -1.92 11.07
N SER A 312 -2.92 -1.98 12.39
CA SER A 312 -3.38 -0.98 13.36
C SER A 312 -2.18 -0.43 14.13
N ALA A 313 -1.91 0.86 13.98
CA ALA A 313 -0.77 1.53 14.58
C ALA A 313 -1.18 2.52 15.68
N THR A 314 -0.29 2.69 16.65
CA THR A 314 -0.39 3.72 17.69
C THR A 314 0.62 4.84 17.45
N GLU A 315 0.40 6.00 18.05
CA GLU A 315 1.28 7.16 17.94
C GLU A 315 2.71 6.88 18.45
N SER A 316 2.86 5.93 19.36
CA SER A 316 4.17 5.50 19.86
C SER A 316 5.02 4.75 18.83
N GLY A 317 4.44 4.32 17.71
CA GLY A 317 5.11 3.50 16.71
C GLY A 317 4.94 1.98 16.93
N ALA A 318 4.25 1.54 17.99
CA ALA A 318 3.84 0.17 18.12
C ALA A 318 2.65 -0.11 17.18
N PHE A 319 2.61 -1.29 16.56
CA PHE A 319 1.52 -1.68 15.68
C PHE A 319 1.27 -3.19 15.68
N SER A 320 0.16 -3.57 15.12
CA SER A 320 -0.20 -4.97 14.87
C SER A 320 -0.61 -5.17 13.41
N VAL A 321 -0.43 -6.39 12.92
CA VAL A 321 -0.93 -6.82 11.61
C VAL A 321 -1.78 -8.06 11.80
N THR A 322 -3.00 -8.02 11.26
CA THR A 322 -4.01 -9.08 11.41
C THR A 322 -4.38 -9.65 10.05
N ASN A 323 -4.35 -10.97 9.95
CA ASN A 323 -4.89 -11.71 8.82
C ASN A 323 -6.42 -11.79 8.93
N GLY A 324 -7.14 -11.16 8.03
CA GLY A 324 -8.61 -11.10 8.05
C GLY A 324 -9.29 -12.48 7.88
N ARG A 325 -8.62 -13.44 7.22
CA ARG A 325 -9.15 -14.80 7.06
C ARG A 325 -9.14 -15.60 8.36
N THR A 326 -8.07 -15.50 9.15
CA THR A 326 -7.86 -16.36 10.32
C THR A 326 -8.02 -15.63 11.65
N GLY A 327 -7.99 -14.29 11.65
CA GLY A 327 -7.89 -13.48 12.87
C GLY A 327 -6.52 -13.52 13.53
N TRP A 328 -5.54 -14.26 12.95
CA TRP A 328 -4.19 -14.31 13.50
C TRP A 328 -3.53 -12.93 13.43
N THR A 329 -2.94 -12.53 14.55
CA THR A 329 -2.36 -11.21 14.71
C THR A 329 -0.92 -11.28 15.19
N LYS A 330 -0.02 -10.53 14.56
CA LYS A 330 1.35 -10.33 15.03
C LYS A 330 1.52 -8.90 15.54
N GLN A 331 2.16 -8.77 16.70
CA GLN A 331 2.44 -7.49 17.35
C GLN A 331 3.88 -7.05 17.08
N TYR A 332 4.07 -5.76 16.90
CA TYR A 332 5.35 -5.11 16.69
C TYR A 332 5.51 -3.97 17.70
N ALA A 333 6.52 -4.07 18.59
CA ALA A 333 6.80 -3.04 19.57
C ALA A 333 7.22 -1.73 18.89
N ALA A 334 7.14 -0.59 19.54
CA ALA A 334 7.76 0.65 19.08
C ALA A 334 9.29 0.47 18.89
N ARG A 335 9.87 1.15 17.88
CA ARG A 335 11.33 1.25 17.71
C ARG A 335 11.94 2.17 18.76
#